data_b27c3d7dadb202decae47206249ee31d
#
_entry.id   b27c3d7dadb202decae47206249ee31d
#
_cell.length_a   1.000
_cell.length_b   1.000
_cell.length_c   1.000
_cell.angle_alpha   90.00
_cell.angle_beta   90.00
_cell.angle_gamma   90.00
#
_symmetry.space_group_name_H-M   'P 1'
#
loop_
_entity.id
_entity.type
_entity.pdbx_description
1 polymer ?
#
loop_
_entity_poly.entity_id
_entity_poly.type
_entity_poly.pdbx_seq_one_letter_code
_entity_poly.pdbx_strand_id
1 'polypeptide(L)'
;MRQSKLFCALPDYICTPDSMAIDRYGNLILSCPNFADEKASGCIVKVSKEGKVTKWFDVPAHPETGVARNMGIAFDNDWNIYICDNQGWSGKEELLFKGRLLKVTVDDNGVIAKTVVVAKNMEHPNGIRVKDGFMYVTNSFMHPVTRPDGKLTSGVYRFALDEENVDIKNDMGDKNLLAAFVTENPDCQYGVDGIVFDSMGNLYIGNFGDGEVWKLTFNSDGSLKDQTSFAKDPAQLQSTDGMIFDGEGNLYIADFSANAIAKVSLDGKVERVAQSPDCTGLEGGLDQPGEPIVWNGRIIASCFDLVTGPDKVNTAHEMPATLAEIPLY
;
A
#
# COMPACT_ATOMS: atom_id res chain seq x y z
N MET A 1 9.14 -10.45 21.06
CA MET A 1 9.28 -9.91 19.68
C MET A 1 10.05 -10.92 18.84
N ARG A 2 9.65 -11.10 17.58
CA ARG A 2 10.31 -11.95 16.60
C ARG A 2 11.51 -11.21 16.01
N GLN A 3 12.55 -11.94 15.65
CA GLN A 3 13.72 -11.36 15.00
C GLN A 3 13.51 -11.36 13.49
N SER A 4 13.66 -10.20 12.86
CA SER A 4 13.73 -10.08 11.41
C SER A 4 15.10 -10.50 10.87
N LYS A 5 15.17 -10.87 9.60
CA LYS A 5 16.39 -11.19 8.87
C LYS A 5 16.33 -10.58 7.48
N LEU A 6 17.48 -10.36 6.87
CA LEU A 6 17.53 -9.98 5.45
C LEU A 6 17.00 -11.12 4.58
N PHE A 7 15.95 -10.85 3.82
CA PHE A 7 15.49 -11.78 2.79
C PHE A 7 16.31 -11.61 1.51
N CYS A 8 16.40 -10.39 0.99
CA CYS A 8 17.32 -10.05 -0.09
C CYS A 8 17.57 -8.54 -0.16
N ALA A 9 18.75 -8.16 -0.66
CA ALA A 9 19.02 -6.82 -1.14
C ALA A 9 18.49 -6.67 -2.57
N LEU A 10 17.97 -5.50 -2.89
CA LEU A 10 17.38 -5.20 -4.20
C LEU A 10 18.44 -4.61 -5.14
N PRO A 11 18.27 -4.76 -6.48
CA PRO A 11 19.16 -4.14 -7.46
C PRO A 11 19.16 -2.61 -7.38
N ASP A 12 20.27 -1.97 -7.75
CA ASP A 12 20.50 -0.51 -7.67
C ASP A 12 19.46 0.37 -8.39
N TYR A 13 18.68 -0.21 -9.31
CA TYR A 13 17.59 0.53 -9.99
C TYR A 13 16.28 0.55 -9.16
N ILE A 14 16.29 -0.01 -7.96
CA ILE A 14 15.16 0.03 -7.00
C ILE A 14 15.65 0.77 -5.77
N CYS A 15 15.07 1.96 -5.54
CA CYS A 15 15.46 2.78 -4.39
C CYS A 15 14.36 2.92 -3.33
N THR A 16 13.09 2.70 -3.67
CA THR A 16 11.98 2.63 -2.70
C THR A 16 11.03 1.53 -3.13
N PRO A 17 11.12 0.31 -2.55
CA PRO A 17 10.14 -0.76 -2.76
C PRO A 17 8.91 -0.51 -1.88
N ASP A 18 7.73 -0.95 -2.35
CA ASP A 18 6.48 -0.73 -1.63
C ASP A 18 5.58 -1.97 -1.65
N SER A 19 4.49 -1.95 -2.38
CA SER A 19 3.43 -2.96 -2.34
C SER A 19 3.83 -4.29 -2.95
N MET A 20 3.21 -5.35 -2.44
CA MET A 20 3.49 -6.72 -2.87
C MET A 20 2.22 -7.50 -3.21
N ALA A 21 2.33 -8.41 -4.17
CA ALA A 21 1.30 -9.38 -4.54
C ALA A 21 1.94 -10.73 -4.90
N ILE A 22 1.13 -11.78 -4.98
CA ILE A 22 1.57 -13.09 -5.44
C ILE A 22 0.98 -13.36 -6.83
N ASP A 23 1.82 -13.75 -7.79
CA ASP A 23 1.36 -14.12 -9.12
C ASP A 23 0.81 -15.56 -9.17
N ARG A 24 0.24 -15.95 -10.32
CA ARG A 24 -0.34 -17.30 -10.55
C ARG A 24 0.65 -18.45 -10.42
N TYR A 25 1.94 -18.15 -10.43
CA TYR A 25 3.02 -19.15 -10.29
C TYR A 25 3.58 -19.21 -8.86
N GLY A 26 3.06 -18.36 -7.96
CA GLY A 26 3.52 -18.25 -6.58
C GLY A 26 4.79 -17.42 -6.42
N ASN A 27 5.19 -16.61 -7.42
CA ASN A 27 6.27 -15.64 -7.27
C ASN A 27 5.77 -14.42 -6.52
N LEU A 28 6.67 -13.81 -5.77
CA LEU A 28 6.43 -12.51 -5.16
C LEU A 28 6.61 -11.42 -6.23
N ILE A 29 5.59 -10.60 -6.40
CA ILE A 29 5.60 -9.43 -7.28
C ILE A 29 5.73 -8.20 -6.40
N LEU A 30 6.72 -7.36 -6.69
CA LEU A 30 7.04 -6.18 -5.91
C LEU A 30 6.88 -4.93 -6.78
N SER A 31 6.16 -3.97 -6.26
CA SER A 31 5.99 -2.63 -6.81
C SER A 31 7.09 -1.70 -6.30
N CYS A 32 7.74 -0.98 -7.19
CA CYS A 32 8.89 -0.13 -6.89
C CYS A 32 8.61 1.28 -7.42
N PRO A 33 8.06 2.21 -6.61
CA PRO A 33 7.74 3.58 -7.03
C PRO A 33 8.98 4.46 -7.24
N ASN A 34 10.11 4.11 -6.61
CA ASN A 34 11.40 4.80 -6.75
C ASN A 34 11.36 6.30 -6.39
N PHE A 35 10.69 6.66 -5.29
CA PHE A 35 10.55 8.05 -4.86
C PHE A 35 11.87 8.73 -4.45
N ALA A 36 12.87 7.96 -4.01
CA ALA A 36 14.18 8.51 -3.61
C ALA A 36 14.96 9.09 -4.79
N ASP A 37 14.65 8.69 -6.03
CA ASP A 37 15.21 9.28 -7.25
C ASP A 37 14.09 9.86 -8.11
N GLU A 38 14.03 11.18 -8.22
CA GLU A 38 13.00 11.89 -9.01
C GLU A 38 13.02 11.53 -10.50
N LYS A 39 14.15 11.05 -11.02
CA LYS A 39 14.32 10.68 -12.44
C LYS A 39 14.04 9.20 -12.71
N ALA A 40 14.15 8.35 -11.69
CA ALA A 40 13.88 6.94 -11.84
C ALA A 40 12.36 6.72 -11.94
N SER A 41 11.89 6.11 -13.02
CA SER A 41 10.50 5.71 -13.15
C SER A 41 10.23 4.43 -12.37
N GLY A 42 8.99 4.27 -11.92
CA GLY A 42 8.59 3.08 -11.21
C GLY A 42 8.56 1.83 -12.10
N CYS A 43 8.84 0.69 -11.51
CA CYS A 43 8.84 -0.61 -12.18
C CYS A 43 8.20 -1.69 -11.31
N ILE A 44 7.91 -2.84 -11.93
CA ILE A 44 7.45 -4.05 -11.27
C ILE A 44 8.52 -5.12 -11.44
N VAL A 45 8.86 -5.81 -10.35
CA VAL A 45 9.83 -6.91 -10.36
C VAL A 45 9.23 -8.20 -9.82
N LYS A 46 9.80 -9.33 -10.22
CA LYS A 46 9.52 -10.68 -9.67
C LYS A 46 10.65 -11.07 -8.74
N VAL A 47 10.28 -11.59 -7.57
CA VAL A 47 11.23 -12.09 -6.58
C VAL A 47 10.97 -13.57 -6.36
N SER A 48 12.02 -14.39 -6.55
CA SER A 48 11.92 -15.85 -6.35
C SER A 48 11.99 -16.21 -4.86
N LYS A 49 11.66 -17.46 -4.53
CA LYS A 49 11.73 -18.00 -3.15
C LYS A 49 13.13 -17.91 -2.54
N GLU A 50 14.15 -17.86 -3.37
CA GLU A 50 15.57 -17.75 -3.01
C GLU A 50 16.04 -16.27 -2.97
N GLY A 51 15.16 -15.28 -3.17
CA GLY A 51 15.49 -13.87 -3.16
C GLY A 51 16.11 -13.34 -4.45
N LYS A 52 16.03 -14.09 -5.58
CA LYS A 52 16.49 -13.58 -6.88
C LYS A 52 15.47 -12.60 -7.42
N VAL A 53 15.92 -11.36 -7.66
CA VAL A 53 15.10 -10.27 -8.23
C VAL A 53 15.29 -10.20 -9.74
N THR A 54 14.17 -10.09 -10.48
CA THR A 54 14.19 -9.94 -11.94
C THR A 54 13.18 -8.87 -12.33
N LYS A 55 13.58 -7.86 -13.08
CA LYS A 55 12.65 -6.85 -13.61
C LYS A 55 11.62 -7.56 -14.48
N TRP A 56 10.34 -7.29 -14.21
CA TRP A 56 9.25 -7.81 -15.04
C TRP A 56 8.88 -6.81 -16.12
N PHE A 57 8.52 -5.57 -15.73
CA PHE A 57 8.28 -4.49 -16.69
C PHE A 57 8.43 -3.12 -16.03
N ASP A 58 8.67 -2.09 -16.85
CA ASP A 58 8.58 -0.69 -16.45
C ASP A 58 7.11 -0.25 -16.54
N VAL A 59 6.59 0.37 -15.47
CA VAL A 59 5.20 0.85 -15.46
C VAL A 59 5.07 1.99 -16.47
N PRO A 60 3.99 2.02 -17.29
CA PRO A 60 3.78 3.09 -18.27
C PRO A 60 3.82 4.47 -17.61
N ALA A 61 4.79 5.28 -18.01
CA ALA A 61 5.01 6.60 -17.44
C ALA A 61 3.77 7.51 -17.58
N HIS A 62 3.59 8.40 -16.62
CA HIS A 62 2.55 9.41 -16.69
C HIS A 62 2.88 10.42 -17.82
N PRO A 63 1.95 10.76 -18.73
CA PRO A 63 2.25 11.55 -19.93
C PRO A 63 2.73 12.97 -19.61
N GLU A 64 2.36 13.53 -18.47
CA GLU A 64 2.76 14.90 -18.09
C GLU A 64 4.02 14.94 -17.22
N THR A 65 4.27 13.92 -16.37
CA THR A 65 5.42 13.91 -15.46
C THR A 65 6.63 13.14 -16.03
N GLY A 66 6.38 12.26 -17.00
CA GLY A 66 7.41 11.43 -17.64
C GLY A 66 7.88 10.24 -16.82
N VAL A 67 7.32 10.04 -15.60
CA VAL A 67 7.65 8.92 -14.70
C VAL A 67 6.39 8.23 -14.19
N ALA A 68 6.50 6.98 -13.78
CA ALA A 68 5.48 6.28 -12.99
C ALA A 68 5.87 6.27 -11.51
N ARG A 69 4.88 6.25 -10.61
CA ARG A 69 5.03 6.23 -9.15
C ARG A 69 4.09 5.18 -8.55
N ASN A 70 4.30 3.93 -8.95
CA ASN A 70 3.44 2.80 -8.63
C ASN A 70 3.57 2.39 -7.17
N MET A 71 2.50 2.58 -6.40
CA MET A 71 2.32 2.13 -5.02
C MET A 71 1.62 0.77 -5.00
N GLY A 72 0.39 0.70 -4.53
CA GLY A 72 -0.41 -0.50 -4.44
C GLY A 72 -0.61 -1.24 -5.75
N ILE A 73 -0.55 -2.58 -5.69
CA ILE A 73 -0.80 -3.47 -6.83
C ILE A 73 -1.76 -4.60 -6.44
N ALA A 74 -2.58 -5.01 -7.39
CA ALA A 74 -3.46 -6.18 -7.26
C ALA A 74 -3.70 -6.86 -8.60
N PHE A 75 -4.03 -8.15 -8.59
CA PHE A 75 -4.42 -8.91 -9.79
C PHE A 75 -5.93 -9.17 -9.81
N ASP A 76 -6.51 -9.22 -11.02
CA ASP A 76 -7.82 -9.83 -11.24
C ASP A 76 -7.67 -11.34 -11.59
N ASN A 77 -8.81 -12.00 -11.80
CA ASN A 77 -8.84 -13.43 -12.15
C ASN A 77 -8.26 -13.73 -13.55
N ASP A 78 -8.15 -12.73 -14.41
CA ASP A 78 -7.55 -12.82 -15.75
C ASP A 78 -6.06 -12.45 -15.72
N TRP A 79 -5.51 -12.20 -14.53
CA TRP A 79 -4.12 -11.82 -14.29
C TRP A 79 -3.71 -10.48 -14.90
N ASN A 80 -4.66 -9.58 -15.15
CA ASN A 80 -4.33 -8.18 -15.34
C ASN A 80 -3.86 -7.61 -14.00
N ILE A 81 -2.84 -6.77 -14.03
CA ILE A 81 -2.36 -6.07 -12.86
C ILE A 81 -2.98 -4.66 -12.79
N TYR A 82 -3.54 -4.33 -11.64
CA TYR A 82 -4.02 -2.99 -11.32
C TYR A 82 -2.98 -2.28 -10.48
N ILE A 83 -2.73 -1.01 -10.76
CA ILE A 83 -1.61 -0.24 -10.21
C ILE A 83 -2.11 1.13 -9.79
N CYS A 84 -1.90 1.50 -8.53
CA CYS A 84 -2.04 2.86 -8.04
C CYS A 84 -0.80 3.67 -8.44
N ASP A 85 -0.91 4.56 -9.42
CA ASP A 85 0.18 5.45 -9.83
C ASP A 85 0.04 6.78 -9.08
N ASN A 86 0.75 6.89 -7.95
CA ASN A 86 0.64 7.98 -6.98
C ASN A 86 1.62 9.11 -7.30
N GLN A 87 1.26 9.98 -8.22
CA GLN A 87 2.09 11.11 -8.62
C GLN A 87 2.21 12.17 -7.52
N GLY A 88 1.18 12.32 -6.68
CA GLY A 88 1.08 13.35 -5.65
C GLY A 88 1.81 13.05 -4.33
N TRP A 89 2.47 11.89 -4.19
CA TRP A 89 3.04 11.43 -2.92
C TRP A 89 4.01 12.45 -2.27
N SER A 90 4.80 13.15 -3.06
CA SER A 90 5.76 14.15 -2.54
C SER A 90 5.10 15.43 -2.00
N GLY A 91 3.81 15.64 -2.22
CA GLY A 91 3.09 16.86 -1.86
C GLY A 91 3.45 18.10 -2.69
N LYS A 92 4.24 17.95 -3.77
CA LYS A 92 4.55 19.06 -4.68
C LYS A 92 3.28 19.51 -5.40
N GLU A 93 3.01 20.82 -5.40
CA GLU A 93 1.77 21.41 -5.93
C GLU A 93 1.50 21.01 -7.38
N GLU A 94 2.54 20.98 -8.22
CA GLU A 94 2.46 20.60 -9.63
C GLU A 94 2.14 19.12 -9.88
N LEU A 95 2.26 18.26 -8.85
CA LEU A 95 1.99 16.83 -8.91
C LEU A 95 0.65 16.43 -8.26
N LEU A 96 0.03 17.36 -7.52
CA LEU A 96 -1.28 17.10 -6.91
C LEU A 96 -2.32 16.77 -8.00
N PHE A 97 -3.24 15.87 -7.67
CA PHE A 97 -4.31 15.41 -8.57
C PHE A 97 -3.86 14.79 -9.90
N LYS A 98 -2.57 14.40 -10.02
CA LYS A 98 -2.05 13.64 -11.17
C LYS A 98 -2.04 12.13 -10.93
N GLY A 99 -2.47 11.67 -9.77
CA GLY A 99 -2.62 10.26 -9.47
C GLY A 99 -3.65 9.60 -10.38
N ARG A 100 -3.39 8.33 -10.74
CA ARG A 100 -4.26 7.53 -11.61
C ARG A 100 -4.27 6.07 -11.18
N LEU A 101 -5.32 5.37 -11.56
CA LEU A 101 -5.43 3.93 -11.44
C LEU A 101 -5.26 3.31 -12.81
N LEU A 102 -4.29 2.43 -12.96
CA LEU A 102 -3.99 1.74 -14.21
C LEU A 102 -4.43 0.29 -14.15
N LYS A 103 -4.95 -0.23 -15.27
CA LYS A 103 -5.06 -1.66 -15.57
C LYS A 103 -4.06 -1.99 -16.66
N VAL A 104 -3.16 -2.94 -16.41
CA VAL A 104 -2.13 -3.36 -17.36
C VAL A 104 -2.30 -4.85 -17.66
N THR A 105 -2.46 -5.18 -18.93
CA THR A 105 -2.39 -6.56 -19.43
C THR A 105 -0.97 -6.81 -19.89
N VAL A 106 -0.25 -7.71 -19.21
CA VAL A 106 1.16 -7.99 -19.43
C VAL A 106 1.40 -9.50 -19.46
N ASP A 107 2.27 -9.97 -20.35
CA ASP A 107 2.64 -11.38 -20.42
C ASP A 107 3.75 -11.75 -19.41
N ASP A 108 4.07 -13.03 -19.31
CA ASP A 108 5.06 -13.53 -18.36
C ASP A 108 6.49 -13.01 -18.62
N ASN A 109 6.77 -12.51 -19.85
CA ASN A 109 8.04 -11.93 -20.25
C ASN A 109 8.11 -10.40 -20.05
N GLY A 110 7.01 -9.79 -19.55
CA GLY A 110 6.94 -8.36 -19.31
C GLY A 110 6.54 -7.53 -20.55
N VAL A 111 6.01 -8.17 -21.59
CA VAL A 111 5.50 -7.45 -22.76
C VAL A 111 4.09 -6.96 -22.45
N ILE A 112 3.92 -5.64 -22.42
CA ILE A 112 2.63 -5.00 -22.18
C ILE A 112 1.81 -5.06 -23.46
N ALA A 113 0.67 -5.75 -23.41
CA ALA A 113 -0.29 -5.84 -24.52
C ALA A 113 -1.29 -4.67 -24.51
N LYS A 114 -1.71 -4.22 -23.31
CA LYS A 114 -2.69 -3.13 -23.16
C LYS A 114 -2.49 -2.40 -21.85
N THR A 115 -2.66 -1.09 -21.86
CA THR A 115 -2.77 -0.24 -20.67
C THR A 115 -4.06 0.56 -20.76
N VAL A 116 -4.83 0.56 -19.67
CA VAL A 116 -6.07 1.33 -19.52
C VAL A 116 -5.93 2.23 -18.30
N VAL A 117 -6.29 3.50 -18.42
CA VAL A 117 -6.49 4.39 -17.28
C VAL A 117 -7.92 4.16 -16.79
N VAL A 118 -8.05 3.53 -15.62
CA VAL A 118 -9.35 3.26 -14.98
C VAL A 118 -9.90 4.55 -14.38
N ALA A 119 -9.08 5.22 -13.58
CA ALA A 119 -9.42 6.50 -12.94
C ALA A 119 -8.23 7.46 -13.03
N LYS A 120 -8.52 8.75 -13.03
CA LYS A 120 -7.54 9.84 -13.12
C LYS A 120 -7.90 10.97 -12.16
N ASN A 121 -6.98 11.92 -12.01
CA ASN A 121 -7.09 13.08 -11.10
C ASN A 121 -7.25 12.65 -9.63
N MET A 122 -6.83 11.44 -9.28
CA MET A 122 -6.76 11.03 -7.88
C MET A 122 -5.66 11.80 -7.18
N GLU A 123 -5.92 12.21 -5.95
CA GLU A 123 -4.94 12.99 -5.21
C GLU A 123 -3.78 12.12 -4.70
N HIS A 124 -4.11 10.99 -4.07
CA HIS A 124 -3.10 10.12 -3.46
C HIS A 124 -3.54 8.64 -3.43
N PRO A 125 -3.73 8.00 -4.62
CA PRO A 125 -4.11 6.59 -4.67
C PRO A 125 -2.96 5.73 -4.11
N ASN A 126 -3.27 4.86 -3.12
CA ASN A 126 -2.25 4.11 -2.39
C ASN A 126 -2.51 2.60 -2.42
N GLY A 127 -3.19 2.03 -1.43
CA GLY A 127 -3.49 0.60 -1.38
C GLY A 127 -4.60 0.18 -2.33
N ILE A 128 -4.55 -1.05 -2.83
CA ILE A 128 -5.57 -1.60 -3.74
C ILE A 128 -5.82 -3.08 -3.47
N ARG A 129 -7.09 -3.49 -3.58
CA ARG A 129 -7.48 -4.91 -3.64
C ARG A 129 -8.56 -5.11 -4.70
N VAL A 130 -8.55 -6.28 -5.32
CA VAL A 130 -9.57 -6.71 -6.30
C VAL A 130 -10.39 -7.83 -5.69
N LYS A 131 -11.71 -7.68 -5.72
CA LYS A 131 -12.65 -8.68 -5.20
C LYS A 131 -14.00 -8.58 -5.89
N ASP A 132 -14.59 -9.74 -6.25
CA ASP A 132 -15.97 -9.89 -6.73
C ASP A 132 -16.34 -8.91 -7.87
N GLY A 133 -15.43 -8.70 -8.82
CA GLY A 133 -15.65 -7.84 -9.98
C GLY A 133 -15.40 -6.35 -9.74
N PHE A 134 -14.83 -5.98 -8.59
CA PHE A 134 -14.53 -4.60 -8.24
C PHE A 134 -13.07 -4.42 -7.78
N MET A 135 -12.56 -3.21 -7.99
CA MET A 135 -11.35 -2.69 -7.37
C MET A 135 -11.73 -1.81 -6.18
N TYR A 136 -11.01 -1.94 -5.08
CA TYR A 136 -11.12 -1.10 -3.90
C TYR A 136 -9.78 -0.41 -3.68
N VAL A 137 -9.80 0.92 -3.64
CA VAL A 137 -8.58 1.75 -3.65
C VAL A 137 -8.65 2.75 -2.51
N THR A 138 -7.60 2.83 -1.70
CA THR A 138 -7.45 3.91 -0.73
C THR A 138 -6.91 5.16 -1.43
N ASN A 139 -7.47 6.30 -1.09
CA ASN A 139 -6.99 7.62 -1.50
C ASN A 139 -6.70 8.41 -0.23
N SER A 140 -5.43 8.56 0.11
CA SER A 140 -5.00 9.01 1.43
C SER A 140 -5.30 10.49 1.71
N PHE A 141 -5.62 11.26 0.67
CA PHE A 141 -5.98 12.68 0.79
C PHE A 141 -7.22 13.00 -0.04
N MET A 142 -8.09 13.85 0.53
CA MET A 142 -9.22 14.48 -0.14
C MET A 142 -9.25 15.96 0.28
N HIS A 143 -8.21 16.74 -0.05
CA HIS A 143 -8.09 18.16 0.33
C HIS A 143 -9.24 19.05 -0.15
N PRO A 144 -9.94 18.78 -1.28
CA PRO A 144 -11.17 19.51 -1.62
C PRO A 144 -12.27 19.40 -0.55
N VAL A 145 -12.24 18.37 0.31
CA VAL A 145 -13.15 18.25 1.45
C VAL A 145 -12.60 19.05 2.64
N THR A 146 -13.12 20.26 2.82
CA THR A 146 -12.72 21.12 3.95
C THR A 146 -13.58 20.84 5.17
N ARG A 147 -12.95 20.71 6.35
CA ARG A 147 -13.61 20.49 7.63
C ARG A 147 -13.44 21.71 8.56
N PRO A 148 -14.45 22.06 9.38
CA PRO A 148 -14.34 23.16 10.34
C PRO A 148 -13.24 22.99 11.39
N ASP A 149 -12.89 21.72 11.71
CA ASP A 149 -11.84 21.35 12.67
C ASP A 149 -10.44 21.27 12.02
N GLY A 150 -10.33 21.51 10.72
CA GLY A 150 -9.07 21.48 9.96
C GLY A 150 -8.47 20.07 9.75
N LYS A 151 -9.16 19.00 10.16
CA LYS A 151 -8.68 17.64 10.03
C LYS A 151 -8.81 17.13 8.60
N LEU A 152 -7.89 16.24 8.23
CA LEU A 152 -7.86 15.59 6.93
C LEU A 152 -9.03 14.62 6.76
N THR A 153 -9.67 14.70 5.60
CA THR A 153 -10.57 13.64 5.10
C THR A 153 -9.84 12.82 4.05
N SER A 154 -10.02 11.51 4.09
CA SER A 154 -9.52 10.55 3.11
C SER A 154 -10.63 9.57 2.73
N GLY A 155 -10.44 8.73 1.72
CA GLY A 155 -11.51 7.88 1.24
C GLY A 155 -11.08 6.55 0.66
N VAL A 156 -12.01 5.61 0.65
CA VAL A 156 -11.93 4.37 -0.12
C VAL A 156 -12.84 4.50 -1.31
N TYR A 157 -12.29 4.29 -2.49
CA TYR A 157 -13.01 4.28 -3.75
C TYR A 157 -13.26 2.85 -4.23
N ARG A 158 -14.39 2.63 -4.92
CA ARG A 158 -14.72 1.34 -5.53
C ARG A 158 -15.05 1.54 -7.00
N PHE A 159 -14.36 0.80 -7.86
CA PHE A 159 -14.57 0.81 -9.32
C PHE A 159 -14.91 -0.59 -9.80
N ALA A 160 -15.83 -0.72 -10.76
CA ALA A 160 -16.00 -1.98 -11.47
C ALA A 160 -14.79 -2.25 -12.38
N LEU A 161 -14.47 -3.54 -12.66
CA LEU A 161 -13.29 -3.91 -13.45
C LEU A 161 -13.34 -3.49 -14.92
N ASP A 162 -14.51 -3.08 -15.41
CA ASP A 162 -14.77 -2.58 -16.76
C ASP A 162 -14.88 -1.05 -16.84
N GLU A 163 -14.78 -0.33 -15.71
CA GLU A 163 -14.76 1.14 -15.75
C GLU A 163 -13.44 1.65 -16.33
N GLU A 164 -13.55 2.69 -17.17
CA GLU A 164 -12.41 3.35 -17.80
C GLU A 164 -12.58 4.89 -17.75
N ASN A 165 -11.47 5.61 -17.63
CA ASN A 165 -11.41 7.08 -17.68
C ASN A 165 -12.33 7.80 -16.69
N VAL A 166 -12.53 7.22 -15.50
CA VAL A 166 -13.31 7.86 -14.44
C VAL A 166 -12.55 9.09 -13.94
N ASP A 167 -13.23 10.22 -13.93
CA ASP A 167 -12.68 11.51 -13.49
C ASP A 167 -13.02 11.72 -12.01
N ILE A 168 -12.01 11.69 -11.14
CA ILE A 168 -12.15 11.81 -9.69
C ILE A 168 -12.00 13.27 -9.28
N LYS A 169 -12.88 13.76 -8.40
CA LYS A 169 -12.88 15.11 -7.86
C LYS A 169 -12.28 15.20 -6.47
N ASN A 170 -12.06 14.05 -5.83
CA ASN A 170 -11.58 13.92 -4.45
C ASN A 170 -12.52 14.61 -3.45
N ASP A 171 -13.83 14.56 -3.69
CA ASP A 171 -14.84 15.15 -2.83
C ASP A 171 -15.95 14.15 -2.45
N MET A 172 -16.84 14.55 -1.55
CA MET A 172 -17.94 13.70 -1.08
C MET A 172 -19.02 13.43 -2.14
N GLY A 173 -18.93 14.08 -3.28
CA GLY A 173 -19.86 13.89 -4.41
C GLY A 173 -19.37 12.88 -5.46
N ASP A 174 -18.20 12.32 -5.30
CA ASP A 174 -17.68 11.28 -6.20
C ASP A 174 -18.54 10.01 -6.12
N LYS A 175 -19.08 9.58 -7.26
CA LYS A 175 -19.97 8.40 -7.33
C LYS A 175 -19.29 7.08 -6.96
N ASN A 176 -17.96 7.01 -7.10
CA ASN A 176 -17.14 5.86 -6.77
C ASN A 176 -16.63 5.88 -5.33
N LEU A 177 -16.87 6.94 -4.55
CA LEU A 177 -16.51 7.00 -3.14
C LEU A 177 -17.38 6.01 -2.36
N LEU A 178 -16.75 4.99 -1.77
CA LEU A 178 -17.42 3.96 -0.97
C LEU A 178 -17.57 4.39 0.50
N ALA A 179 -16.49 4.93 1.07
CA ALA A 179 -16.44 5.34 2.48
C ALA A 179 -15.42 6.47 2.66
N ALA A 180 -15.70 7.39 3.60
CA ALA A 180 -14.80 8.46 3.97
C ALA A 180 -14.35 8.31 5.42
N PHE A 181 -13.13 8.78 5.71
CA PHE A 181 -12.47 8.70 7.01
C PHE A 181 -11.89 10.03 7.39
N VAL A 182 -11.80 10.28 8.70
CA VAL A 182 -11.13 11.46 9.25
C VAL A 182 -9.90 11.00 10.00
N THR A 183 -8.78 11.67 9.79
CA THR A 183 -7.57 11.45 10.58
C THR A 183 -7.59 12.38 11.78
N GLU A 184 -7.66 11.80 12.98
CA GLU A 184 -7.82 12.52 14.25
C GLU A 184 -6.48 13.05 14.79
N ASN A 185 -5.36 12.37 14.50
CA ASN A 185 -4.03 12.69 15.01
C ASN A 185 -3.51 14.02 14.40
N PRO A 186 -3.36 15.10 15.20
CA PRO A 186 -2.92 16.40 14.68
C PRO A 186 -1.45 16.41 14.24
N ASP A 187 -0.65 15.48 14.76
CA ASP A 187 0.79 15.40 14.48
C ASP A 187 1.09 14.63 13.20
N CYS A 188 0.13 13.82 12.71
CA CYS A 188 0.27 13.03 11.49
C CYS A 188 -1.03 13.04 10.69
N GLN A 189 -1.24 14.08 9.89
CA GLN A 189 -2.41 14.21 9.01
C GLN A 189 -2.18 13.48 7.68
N TYR A 190 -2.09 12.14 7.77
CA TYR A 190 -2.06 11.21 6.64
C TYR A 190 -3.22 10.24 6.78
N GLY A 191 -4.00 10.06 5.74
CA GLY A 191 -5.28 9.35 5.81
C GLY A 191 -5.19 7.84 5.60
N VAL A 192 -6.22 7.26 4.97
CA VAL A 192 -6.29 5.82 4.73
C VAL A 192 -5.21 5.35 3.77
N ASP A 193 -4.60 4.20 4.09
CA ASP A 193 -3.48 3.62 3.37
C ASP A 193 -3.69 2.12 3.12
N GLY A 194 -3.29 1.26 4.05
CA GLY A 194 -3.44 -0.18 3.93
C GLY A 194 -4.88 -0.65 3.74
N ILE A 195 -5.07 -1.70 2.93
CA ILE A 195 -6.38 -2.23 2.58
C ILE A 195 -6.32 -3.75 2.38
N VAL A 196 -7.23 -4.51 3.00
CA VAL A 196 -7.27 -5.97 2.84
C VAL A 196 -8.67 -6.52 3.14
N PHE A 197 -9.05 -7.62 2.49
CA PHE A 197 -10.25 -8.39 2.81
C PHE A 197 -9.95 -9.58 3.72
N ASP A 198 -10.86 -9.85 4.67
CA ASP A 198 -10.87 -11.14 5.36
C ASP A 198 -11.54 -12.22 4.51
N SER A 199 -11.49 -13.47 5.00
CA SER A 199 -12.10 -14.63 4.33
C SER A 199 -13.64 -14.58 4.28
N MET A 200 -14.28 -13.74 5.10
CA MET A 200 -15.71 -13.53 5.11
C MET A 200 -16.17 -12.40 4.18
N GLY A 201 -15.23 -11.69 3.55
CA GLY A 201 -15.51 -10.58 2.63
C GLY A 201 -15.69 -9.23 3.31
N ASN A 202 -15.33 -9.09 4.58
CA ASN A 202 -15.24 -7.78 5.21
C ASN A 202 -13.94 -7.08 4.77
N LEU A 203 -14.01 -5.77 4.59
CA LEU A 203 -12.87 -4.95 4.17
C LEU A 203 -12.27 -4.25 5.38
N TYR A 204 -10.95 -4.36 5.53
CA TYR A 204 -10.21 -3.68 6.59
C TYR A 204 -9.36 -2.57 5.98
N ILE A 205 -9.39 -1.41 6.62
CA ILE A 205 -8.74 -0.17 6.17
C ILE A 205 -7.87 0.36 7.29
N GLY A 206 -6.61 0.62 7.01
CA GLY A 206 -5.72 1.34 7.91
C GLY A 206 -5.86 2.85 7.74
N ASN A 207 -6.14 3.59 8.81
CA ASN A 207 -5.97 5.04 8.86
C ASN A 207 -4.57 5.33 9.39
N PHE A 208 -3.66 5.66 8.49
CA PHE A 208 -2.22 5.71 8.74
C PHE A 208 -1.87 6.61 9.92
N GLY A 209 -2.28 7.88 9.88
CA GLY A 209 -1.92 8.87 10.89
C GLY A 209 -2.44 8.56 12.29
N ASP A 210 -3.55 7.83 12.39
CA ASP A 210 -4.17 7.45 13.65
C ASP A 210 -3.65 6.12 14.21
N GLY A 211 -2.90 5.33 13.44
CA GLY A 211 -2.54 3.96 13.82
C GLY A 211 -3.78 3.11 14.10
N GLU A 212 -4.84 3.31 13.32
CA GLU A 212 -6.15 2.71 13.55
C GLU A 212 -6.60 1.85 12.38
N VAL A 213 -7.16 0.69 12.68
CA VAL A 213 -7.77 -0.20 11.69
C VAL A 213 -9.28 -0.09 11.77
N TRP A 214 -9.90 0.19 10.64
CA TRP A 214 -11.35 0.19 10.45
C TRP A 214 -11.83 -1.08 9.77
N LYS A 215 -13.04 -1.53 10.10
CA LYS A 215 -13.71 -2.65 9.45
C LYS A 215 -14.98 -2.18 8.78
N LEU A 216 -15.11 -2.51 7.50
CA LEU A 216 -16.29 -2.27 6.67
C LEU A 216 -16.98 -3.59 6.40
N THR A 217 -18.29 -3.63 6.59
CA THR A 217 -19.14 -4.78 6.23
C THR A 217 -20.11 -4.38 5.13
N PHE A 218 -20.61 -5.36 4.39
CA PHE A 218 -21.45 -5.13 3.21
C PHE A 218 -22.79 -5.85 3.32
N ASN A 219 -23.80 -5.26 2.71
CA ASN A 219 -25.08 -5.93 2.45
C ASN A 219 -24.93 -6.93 1.30
N SER A 220 -25.92 -7.79 1.10
CA SER A 220 -25.94 -8.79 0.04
C SER A 220 -25.92 -8.20 -1.38
N ASP A 221 -26.31 -6.93 -1.54
CA ASP A 221 -26.24 -6.18 -2.80
C ASP A 221 -24.88 -5.47 -3.02
N GLY A 222 -23.94 -5.67 -2.09
CA GLY A 222 -22.60 -5.05 -2.14
C GLY A 222 -22.55 -3.59 -1.68
N SER A 223 -23.66 -3.02 -1.20
CA SER A 223 -23.64 -1.70 -0.57
C SER A 223 -22.98 -1.75 0.83
N LEU A 224 -22.35 -0.65 1.24
CA LEU A 224 -21.77 -0.54 2.58
C LEU A 224 -22.88 -0.67 3.63
N LYS A 225 -22.65 -1.57 4.60
CA LYS A 225 -23.57 -1.80 5.72
C LYS A 225 -23.12 -1.07 6.98
N ASP A 226 -21.90 -1.34 7.42
CA ASP A 226 -21.33 -0.75 8.63
C ASP A 226 -19.88 -0.35 8.40
N GLN A 227 -19.44 0.70 9.09
CA GLN A 227 -18.06 1.17 9.20
C GLN A 227 -17.74 1.36 10.67
N THR A 228 -16.85 0.53 11.22
CA THR A 228 -16.55 0.51 12.66
C THR A 228 -15.05 0.48 12.91
N SER A 229 -14.59 1.16 13.96
CA SER A 229 -13.22 0.99 14.46
C SER A 229 -13.04 -0.46 14.93
N PHE A 230 -11.99 -1.11 14.45
CA PHE A 230 -11.72 -2.51 14.75
C PHE A 230 -10.57 -2.67 15.74
N ALA A 231 -9.45 -1.94 15.53
CA ALA A 231 -8.28 -2.02 16.39
C ALA A 231 -7.56 -0.69 16.45
N LYS A 232 -7.16 -0.30 17.66
CA LYS A 232 -6.35 0.89 17.93
C LYS A 232 -5.59 0.69 19.23
N ASP A 233 -4.27 0.76 19.19
CA ASP A 233 -3.40 0.75 20.38
C ASP A 233 -2.11 1.54 20.05
N PRO A 234 -2.04 2.83 20.39
CA PRO A 234 -0.89 3.68 20.05
C PRO A 234 0.45 3.22 20.66
N ALA A 235 0.43 2.37 21.69
CA ALA A 235 1.64 1.80 22.26
C ALA A 235 2.21 0.64 21.42
N GLN A 236 1.35 -0.02 20.62
CA GLN A 236 1.70 -1.19 19.83
C GLN A 236 1.66 -0.92 18.32
N LEU A 237 0.95 0.11 17.86
CA LEU A 237 0.75 0.47 16.45
C LEU A 237 0.67 1.98 16.33
N GLN A 238 1.68 2.61 15.73
CA GLN A 238 1.74 4.07 15.56
C GLN A 238 1.19 4.50 14.21
N SER A 239 1.36 3.67 13.17
CA SER A 239 0.83 3.92 11.83
C SER A 239 0.39 2.62 11.18
N THR A 240 -0.49 2.73 10.17
CA THR A 240 -1.02 1.58 9.43
C THR A 240 -0.71 1.75 7.95
N ASP A 241 0.45 1.28 7.52
CA ASP A 241 0.78 1.15 6.11
C ASP A 241 0.17 -0.15 5.55
N GLY A 242 0.80 -0.85 4.63
CA GLY A 242 0.27 -2.08 4.06
C GLY A 242 -0.11 -3.15 5.09
N MET A 243 -1.07 -4.01 4.72
CA MET A 243 -1.59 -5.02 5.64
C MET A 243 -2.06 -6.30 4.93
N ILE A 244 -1.92 -7.44 5.64
CA ILE A 244 -2.29 -8.76 5.12
C ILE A 244 -2.82 -9.68 6.22
N PHE A 245 -3.81 -10.50 5.90
CA PHE A 245 -4.23 -11.61 6.76
C PHE A 245 -3.39 -12.87 6.53
N ASP A 246 -3.14 -13.62 7.62
CA ASP A 246 -2.67 -14.99 7.50
C ASP A 246 -3.84 -15.98 7.36
N GLY A 247 -3.51 -17.29 7.22
CA GLY A 247 -4.51 -18.35 7.10
C GLY A 247 -5.34 -18.61 8.37
N GLU A 248 -4.93 -18.07 9.51
CA GLU A 248 -5.61 -18.20 10.80
C GLU A 248 -6.49 -16.97 11.11
N GLY A 249 -6.46 -15.95 10.25
CA GLY A 249 -7.24 -14.73 10.39
C GLY A 249 -6.58 -13.65 11.26
N ASN A 250 -5.28 -13.78 11.55
CA ASN A 250 -4.54 -12.68 12.16
C ASN A 250 -4.16 -11.66 11.08
N LEU A 251 -4.32 -10.38 11.38
CA LEU A 251 -3.93 -9.27 10.51
C LEU A 251 -2.52 -8.80 10.86
N TYR A 252 -1.61 -8.81 9.91
CA TYR A 252 -0.28 -8.22 10.04
C TYR A 252 -0.24 -6.88 9.33
N ILE A 253 0.38 -5.90 9.96
CA ILE A 253 0.39 -4.49 9.55
C ILE A 253 1.81 -3.97 9.60
N ALA A 254 2.25 -3.27 8.57
CA ALA A 254 3.46 -2.48 8.61
C ALA A 254 3.21 -1.21 9.45
N ASP A 255 3.92 -1.10 10.56
CA ASP A 255 4.00 0.12 11.39
C ASP A 255 5.21 0.93 10.90
N PHE A 256 4.97 1.65 9.80
CA PHE A 256 5.96 2.45 9.08
C PHE A 256 6.69 3.45 10.00
N SER A 257 5.93 4.12 10.86
CA SER A 257 6.47 5.14 11.77
C SER A 257 7.39 4.58 12.85
N ALA A 258 7.22 3.29 13.20
CA ALA A 258 7.93 2.66 14.30
C ALA A 258 9.00 1.62 13.86
N ASN A 259 9.27 1.48 12.57
CA ASN A 259 10.10 0.40 12.02
C ASN A 259 9.67 -0.98 12.54
N ALA A 260 8.37 -1.27 12.46
CA ALA A 260 7.81 -2.44 13.12
C ALA A 260 6.78 -3.18 12.26
N ILE A 261 6.48 -4.42 12.65
CA ILE A 261 5.30 -5.15 12.21
C ILE A 261 4.42 -5.40 13.44
N ALA A 262 3.15 -5.01 13.33
CA ALA A 262 2.13 -5.32 14.31
C ALA A 262 1.26 -6.50 13.84
N LYS A 263 0.69 -7.23 14.81
CA LYS A 263 -0.31 -8.27 14.61
C LYS A 263 -1.58 -7.86 15.31
N VAL A 264 -2.72 -7.98 14.63
CA VAL A 264 -4.05 -7.79 15.22
C VAL A 264 -4.78 -9.14 15.18
N SER A 265 -5.23 -9.59 16.34
CA SER A 265 -6.00 -10.83 16.46
C SER A 265 -7.48 -10.62 16.06
N LEU A 266 -8.21 -11.72 15.92
CA LEU A 266 -9.63 -11.72 15.51
C LEU A 266 -10.56 -10.88 16.43
N ASP A 267 -10.17 -10.69 17.68
CA ASP A 267 -10.88 -9.86 18.67
C ASP A 267 -10.39 -8.40 18.72
N GLY A 268 -9.49 -8.00 17.79
CA GLY A 268 -8.99 -6.62 17.67
C GLY A 268 -7.83 -6.28 18.61
N LYS A 269 -7.25 -7.26 19.32
CA LYS A 269 -6.08 -7.02 20.16
C LYS A 269 -4.83 -6.81 19.31
N VAL A 270 -4.12 -5.70 19.55
CA VAL A 270 -2.88 -5.34 18.85
C VAL A 270 -1.67 -5.80 19.64
N GLU A 271 -0.67 -6.34 18.94
CA GLU A 271 0.63 -6.74 19.48
C GLU A 271 1.73 -6.39 18.48
N ARG A 272 2.75 -5.65 18.88
CA ARG A 272 3.95 -5.44 18.07
C ARG A 272 4.79 -6.71 18.10
N VAL A 273 4.90 -7.38 16.94
CA VAL A 273 5.54 -8.70 16.86
C VAL A 273 7.00 -8.64 16.41
N ALA A 274 7.40 -7.61 15.67
CA ALA A 274 8.79 -7.33 15.29
C ALA A 274 9.04 -5.83 15.25
N GLN A 275 10.25 -5.39 15.56
CA GLN A 275 10.66 -3.99 15.52
C GLN A 275 12.19 -3.90 15.39
N SER A 276 12.67 -2.91 14.67
CA SER A 276 14.09 -2.56 14.56
C SER A 276 14.33 -1.10 14.97
N PRO A 277 15.51 -0.76 15.49
CA PRO A 277 15.95 0.63 15.52
C PRO A 277 16.15 1.14 14.08
N ASP A 278 16.53 2.41 13.94
CA ASP A 278 17.04 2.96 12.68
C ASP A 278 18.20 2.10 12.15
N CYS A 279 18.16 1.70 10.90
CA CYS A 279 19.08 0.73 10.31
C CYS A 279 19.08 0.80 8.79
N THR A 280 20.05 0.19 8.14
CA THR A 280 20.15 0.10 6.67
C THR A 280 19.39 -1.08 6.06
N GLY A 281 18.69 -1.87 6.85
CA GLY A 281 18.06 -3.12 6.40
C GLY A 281 19.04 -4.25 6.05
N LEU A 282 20.29 -3.97 5.72
CA LEU A 282 21.29 -4.97 5.25
C LEU A 282 21.66 -6.02 6.28
N GLU A 283 21.54 -5.72 7.56
CA GLU A 283 21.74 -6.68 8.66
C GLU A 283 20.44 -7.41 9.04
N GLY A 284 19.37 -7.20 8.27
CA GLY A 284 18.08 -7.85 8.43
C GLY A 284 17.10 -7.11 9.35
N GLY A 285 17.37 -5.86 9.66
CA GLY A 285 16.43 -4.97 10.35
C GLY A 285 15.23 -4.63 9.45
N LEU A 286 14.14 -4.21 10.08
CA LEU A 286 13.05 -3.52 9.41
C LEU A 286 13.48 -2.07 9.21
N ASP A 287 13.49 -1.64 7.96
CA ASP A 287 13.93 -0.32 7.55
C ASP A 287 12.76 0.40 6.89
N GLN A 288 11.93 1.00 7.73
CA GLN A 288 10.69 1.65 7.35
C GLN A 288 9.77 0.75 6.49
N PRO A 289 9.19 -0.31 7.08
CA PRO A 289 8.40 -1.29 6.32
C PRO A 289 7.16 -0.66 5.71
N GLY A 290 6.97 -0.83 4.38
CA GLY A 290 5.80 -0.37 3.62
C GLY A 290 4.67 -1.42 3.61
N GLU A 291 4.91 -2.63 3.12
CA GLU A 291 3.88 -3.67 3.08
C GLU A 291 4.42 -5.02 3.58
N PRO A 292 3.67 -5.75 4.44
CA PRO A 292 3.93 -7.14 4.77
C PRO A 292 3.14 -8.05 3.82
N ILE A 293 3.70 -9.21 3.48
CA ILE A 293 2.97 -10.29 2.79
C ILE A 293 3.28 -11.63 3.43
N VAL A 294 2.25 -12.47 3.62
CA VAL A 294 2.44 -13.85 4.08
C VAL A 294 2.78 -14.72 2.87
N TRP A 295 3.99 -15.24 2.85
CA TRP A 295 4.49 -16.01 1.70
C TRP A 295 5.42 -17.15 2.13
N ASN A 296 5.14 -18.36 1.67
CA ASN A 296 5.92 -19.56 1.99
C ASN A 296 6.17 -19.76 3.50
N GLY A 297 5.16 -19.54 4.35
CA GLY A 297 5.22 -19.79 5.79
C GLY A 297 6.00 -18.73 6.60
N ARG A 298 6.25 -17.57 6.00
CA ARG A 298 6.90 -16.41 6.63
C ARG A 298 6.21 -15.11 6.20
N ILE A 299 6.51 -14.03 6.89
CA ILE A 299 6.17 -12.68 6.49
C ILE A 299 7.37 -12.11 5.75
N ILE A 300 7.16 -11.56 4.56
CA ILE A 300 8.12 -10.69 3.88
C ILE A 300 7.62 -9.27 4.01
N ALA A 301 8.51 -8.34 4.36
CA ALA A 301 8.22 -6.91 4.43
C ALA A 301 9.11 -6.16 3.44
N SER A 302 8.52 -5.28 2.63
CA SER A 302 9.25 -4.31 1.84
C SER A 302 9.79 -3.22 2.75
N CYS A 303 11.05 -2.83 2.57
CA CYS A 303 11.67 -1.74 3.31
C CYS A 303 11.70 -0.51 2.41
N PHE A 304 10.78 0.44 2.67
CA PHE A 304 10.59 1.64 1.84
C PHE A 304 11.77 2.60 1.92
N ASP A 305 12.34 2.73 3.10
CA ASP A 305 13.58 3.45 3.39
C ASP A 305 13.64 4.86 2.77
N LEU A 306 12.78 5.76 3.24
CA LEU A 306 12.79 7.16 2.82
C LEU A 306 12.47 8.07 4.01
N VAL A 307 13.27 9.12 4.20
CA VAL A 307 13.03 10.08 5.30
C VAL A 307 11.74 10.86 5.01
N THR A 308 10.69 10.61 5.79
CA THR A 308 9.35 11.17 5.57
C THR A 308 8.90 12.13 6.68
N GLY A 309 9.67 12.27 7.74
CA GLY A 309 9.37 13.21 8.81
C GLY A 309 10.12 12.89 10.11
N PRO A 310 10.13 13.84 11.06
CA PRO A 310 10.88 13.69 12.32
C PRO A 310 10.19 12.74 13.32
N ASP A 311 8.97 12.34 13.05
CA ASP A 311 8.15 11.41 13.87
C ASP A 311 8.39 9.94 13.49
N LYS A 312 9.23 9.67 12.50
CA LYS A 312 9.60 8.33 12.06
C LYS A 312 10.93 7.89 12.68
N VAL A 313 11.11 6.60 12.84
CA VAL A 313 12.38 6.03 13.33
C VAL A 313 13.46 6.18 12.27
N ASN A 314 13.12 5.99 10.98
CA ASN A 314 14.07 6.09 9.88
C ASN A 314 14.58 7.52 9.68
N THR A 315 15.90 7.70 9.70
CA THR A 315 16.56 9.02 9.65
C THR A 315 17.39 9.27 8.40
N ALA A 316 17.65 8.25 7.60
CA ALA A 316 18.41 8.35 6.35
C ALA A 316 17.82 7.43 5.29
N HIS A 317 18.19 7.63 4.05
CA HIS A 317 17.91 6.71 2.94
C HIS A 317 19.22 6.07 2.50
N GLU A 318 19.26 4.74 2.51
CA GLU A 318 20.43 3.97 2.16
C GLU A 318 20.18 3.00 1.00
N MET A 319 21.25 2.72 0.27
CA MET A 319 21.23 1.75 -0.82
C MET A 319 22.21 0.60 -0.55
N PRO A 320 21.88 -0.61 -1.00
CA PRO A 320 20.68 -1.03 -1.72
C PRO A 320 19.45 -1.15 -0.82
N ALA A 321 18.27 -0.87 -1.35
CA ALA A 321 17.01 -1.14 -0.66
C ALA A 321 16.85 -2.64 -0.39
N THR A 322 16.02 -3.02 0.59
CA THR A 322 15.95 -4.39 1.10
C THR A 322 14.53 -4.93 1.21
N LEU A 323 14.41 -6.25 1.24
CA LEU A 323 13.25 -6.96 1.77
C LEU A 323 13.67 -7.71 3.04
N ALA A 324 12.89 -7.56 4.11
CA ALA A 324 13.10 -8.29 5.36
C ALA A 324 12.17 -9.52 5.44
N GLU A 325 12.63 -10.59 6.10
CA GLU A 325 11.77 -11.73 6.46
C GLU A 325 11.59 -11.83 7.97
N ILE A 326 10.38 -12.21 8.39
CA ILE A 326 10.03 -12.43 9.79
C ILE A 326 9.33 -13.79 9.89
N PRO A 327 9.67 -14.64 10.91
CA PRO A 327 8.94 -15.88 11.15
C PRO A 327 7.44 -15.61 11.35
N LEU A 328 6.57 -16.43 10.73
CA LEU A 328 5.12 -16.28 10.88
C LEU A 328 4.64 -16.73 12.27
N TYR A 329 5.35 -17.70 12.90
CA TYR A 329 5.05 -18.29 14.22
C TYR A 329 6.25 -18.27 15.16
#